data_d24d3b5b478d74a77161557204229abe
#
_entry.id   d24d3b5b478d74a77161557204229abe
#
_cell.length_a   1.000
_cell.length_b   1.000
_cell.length_c   1.000
_cell.angle_alpha   90.00
_cell.angle_beta   90.00
_cell.angle_gamma   90.00
#
_symmetry.space_group_name_H-M   'P 1'
#
loop_
_entity.id
_entity.type
_entity.pdbx_description
1 polymer ?
#
loop_
_entity_poly.entity_id
_entity_poly.type
_entity_poly.pdbx_seq_one_letter_code
_entity_poly.pdbx_strand_id
1 'polypeptide(L)'
;MQLKANSVVELPRIIEKEVLPLLRRQKGLCDEISFVNPERLLAVSISLWDTREDAEAFNLTGYPEVLKTLARVLEGTPTVATFETVTSTFHKAAAARVA
;
A
#
# COMPACT_ATOMS: atom_id res chain seq x y z
N MET A 1 1.73 -8.67 3.31
CA MET A 1 1.45 -9.39 2.05
C MET A 1 2.42 -10.55 1.88
N GLN A 2 1.92 -11.69 1.51
CA GLN A 2 2.77 -12.84 1.20
C GLN A 2 3.12 -12.82 -0.29
N LEU A 3 4.41 -12.90 -0.59
CA LEU A 3 4.89 -12.89 -1.98
C LEU A 3 5.00 -14.31 -2.53
N LYS A 4 4.77 -14.44 -3.85
CA LYS A 4 5.12 -15.67 -4.57
C LYS A 4 6.63 -15.80 -4.65
N ALA A 5 7.11 -17.03 -4.80
CA ALA A 5 8.52 -17.29 -5.06
C ALA A 5 8.97 -16.50 -6.29
N ASN A 6 10.19 -15.99 -6.26
CA ASN A 6 10.80 -15.20 -7.35
C ASN A 6 10.15 -13.85 -7.65
N SER A 7 9.30 -13.36 -6.75
CA SER A 7 8.62 -12.08 -6.95
C SER A 7 9.27 -10.89 -6.24
N VAL A 8 10.32 -11.11 -5.47
CA VAL A 8 10.98 -10.06 -4.70
C VAL A 8 11.54 -8.95 -5.59
N VAL A 9 12.11 -9.31 -6.74
CA VAL A 9 12.67 -8.34 -7.68
C VAL A 9 11.58 -7.62 -8.47
N GLU A 10 10.51 -8.33 -8.80
CA GLU A 10 9.42 -7.79 -9.61
C GLU A 10 8.54 -6.81 -8.83
N LEU A 11 8.33 -7.05 -7.53
CA LEU A 11 7.44 -6.23 -6.71
C LEU A 11 7.78 -4.74 -6.73
N PRO A 12 9.04 -4.30 -6.50
CA PRO A 12 9.35 -2.87 -6.56
C PRO A 12 9.04 -2.24 -7.91
N ARG A 13 9.25 -2.96 -8.99
CA ARG A 13 8.96 -2.46 -10.34
C ARG A 13 7.47 -2.25 -10.56
N ILE A 14 6.65 -3.18 -10.10
CA ILE A 14 5.20 -3.07 -10.20
C ILE A 14 4.72 -1.89 -9.36
N ILE A 15 5.20 -1.77 -8.13
CA ILE A 15 4.80 -0.67 -7.26
C ILE A 15 5.16 0.67 -7.91
N GLU A 16 6.39 0.83 -8.36
CA GLU A 16 6.85 2.08 -8.94
C GLU A 16 6.13 2.45 -10.23
N LYS A 17 5.93 1.49 -11.12
CA LYS A 17 5.38 1.76 -12.46
C LYS A 17 3.86 1.74 -12.53
N GLU A 18 3.20 0.95 -11.70
CA GLU A 18 1.76 0.73 -11.83
C GLU A 18 0.96 1.15 -10.61
N VAL A 19 1.49 0.95 -9.40
CA VAL A 19 0.76 1.24 -8.17
C VAL A 19 0.91 2.71 -7.76
N LEU A 20 2.13 3.23 -7.73
CA LEU A 20 2.36 4.63 -7.33
C LEU A 20 1.63 5.63 -8.23
N PRO A 21 1.62 5.49 -9.56
CA PRO A 21 0.84 6.41 -10.39
C PRO A 21 -0.64 6.43 -10.04
N LEU A 22 -1.21 5.27 -9.71
CA LEU A 22 -2.59 5.18 -9.29
C LEU A 22 -2.81 5.84 -7.93
N LEU A 23 -1.92 5.57 -6.97
CA LEU A 23 -2.00 6.16 -5.64
C LEU A 23 -1.90 7.69 -5.68
N ARG A 24 -0.99 8.23 -6.50
CA ARG A 24 -0.80 9.67 -6.62
C ARG A 24 -2.02 10.42 -7.10
N ARG A 25 -2.94 9.74 -7.77
CA ARG A 25 -4.20 10.33 -8.23
C ARG A 25 -5.30 10.29 -7.17
N GLN A 26 -5.06 9.62 -6.05
CA GLN A 26 -6.06 9.50 -5.00
C GLN A 26 -6.09 10.76 -4.13
N LYS A 27 -7.31 11.22 -3.83
CA LYS A 27 -7.48 12.36 -2.93
C LYS A 27 -6.92 12.03 -1.55
N GLY A 28 -6.12 12.92 -1.03
CA GLY A 28 -5.63 12.84 0.35
C GLY A 28 -4.41 11.98 0.57
N LEU A 29 -3.82 11.38 -0.47
CA LEU A 29 -2.58 10.66 -0.28
C LEU A 29 -1.46 11.62 0.07
N CYS A 30 -0.78 11.37 1.20
CA CYS A 30 0.40 12.13 1.62
C CYS A 30 1.67 11.44 1.19
N ASP A 31 1.87 10.21 1.64
CA ASP A 31 3.08 9.43 1.41
C ASP A 31 2.76 7.95 1.33
N GLU A 32 3.67 7.20 0.75
CA GLU A 32 3.62 5.75 0.70
C GLU A 32 5.02 5.20 0.93
N ILE A 33 5.12 4.11 1.69
CA ILE A 33 6.37 3.39 1.85
C ILE A 33 6.10 1.89 1.84
N SER A 34 6.93 1.15 1.14
CA SER A 34 6.82 -0.30 1.07
C SER A 34 8.13 -0.95 1.53
N PHE A 35 7.98 -2.06 2.22
CA PHE A 35 9.09 -2.85 2.74
C PHE A 35 8.98 -4.28 2.25
N VAL A 36 10.12 -4.93 2.04
CA VAL A 36 10.19 -6.34 1.68
C VAL A 36 11.13 -7.05 2.64
N ASN A 37 10.70 -8.22 3.10
CA ASN A 37 11.57 -9.18 3.76
C ASN A 37 11.80 -10.32 2.76
N PRO A 38 12.94 -10.34 2.06
CA PRO A 38 13.14 -11.31 0.98
C PRO A 38 13.31 -12.75 1.47
N GLU A 39 13.80 -12.93 2.66
CA GLU A 39 13.99 -14.29 3.22
C GLU A 39 12.66 -14.95 3.54
N ARG A 40 11.69 -14.17 4.00
CA ARG A 40 10.36 -14.66 4.38
C ARG A 40 9.32 -14.48 3.29
N LEU A 41 9.67 -13.86 2.18
CA LEU A 41 8.76 -13.53 1.09
C LEU A 41 7.56 -12.72 1.59
N LEU A 42 7.84 -11.74 2.44
CA LEU A 42 6.82 -10.86 3.00
C LEU A 42 7.04 -9.43 2.52
N ALA A 43 5.94 -8.73 2.31
CA ALA A 43 5.95 -7.31 2.01
C ALA A 43 4.92 -6.58 2.86
N VAL A 44 5.24 -5.35 3.20
CA VAL A 44 4.32 -4.46 3.92
C VAL A 44 4.31 -3.13 3.19
N SER A 45 3.11 -2.62 2.89
CA SER A 45 2.95 -1.29 2.32
C SER A 45 2.15 -0.43 3.29
N ILE A 46 2.67 0.76 3.55
CA ILE A 46 2.03 1.74 4.41
C ILE A 46 1.76 2.98 3.56
N SER A 47 0.49 3.38 3.48
CA SER A 47 0.09 4.63 2.85
C SER A 47 -0.42 5.58 3.92
N LEU A 48 0.00 6.84 3.84
CA LEU A 48 -0.37 7.88 4.78
C LEU A 48 -1.34 8.85 4.11
N TRP A 49 -2.37 9.27 4.83
CA TRP A 49 -3.50 10.02 4.29
C TRP A 49 -3.81 11.27 5.09
N ASP A 50 -4.30 12.31 4.41
CA ASP A 50 -4.72 13.55 5.04
C ASP A 50 -5.86 13.34 6.04
N THR A 51 -6.80 12.45 5.68
CA THR A 51 -7.94 12.12 6.53
C THR A 51 -8.20 10.62 6.52
N ARG A 52 -8.86 10.14 7.56
CA ARG A 52 -9.32 8.76 7.62
C ARG A 52 -10.34 8.47 6.52
N GLU A 53 -11.20 9.42 6.24
CA GLU A 53 -12.23 9.27 5.20
C GLU A 53 -11.61 9.06 3.83
N ASP A 54 -10.52 9.75 3.52
CA ASP A 54 -9.79 9.56 2.26
C ASP A 54 -9.16 8.16 2.18
N ALA A 55 -8.61 7.68 3.28
CA ALA A 55 -8.07 6.31 3.35
C ALA A 55 -9.17 5.27 3.11
N GLU A 56 -10.33 5.46 3.74
CA GLU A 56 -11.47 4.54 3.59
C GLU A 56 -12.04 4.60 2.17
N ALA A 57 -12.12 5.78 1.58
CA ALA A 57 -12.57 5.92 0.20
C ALA A 57 -11.66 5.17 -0.77
N PHE A 58 -10.35 5.22 -0.55
CA PHE A 58 -9.41 4.46 -1.35
C PHE A 58 -9.66 2.95 -1.24
N ASN A 59 -9.99 2.44 -0.07
CA ASN A 59 -10.33 1.01 0.09
C ASN A 59 -11.44 0.56 -0.84
N LEU A 60 -12.39 1.44 -1.12
CA LEU A 60 -13.55 1.11 -1.95
C LEU A 60 -13.31 1.32 -3.45
N THR A 61 -12.46 2.28 -3.82
CA THR A 61 -12.34 2.72 -5.21
C THR A 61 -11.02 2.34 -5.86
N GLY A 62 -9.90 2.67 -5.25
CA GLY A 62 -8.58 2.46 -5.85
C GLY A 62 -7.93 1.14 -5.49
N TYR A 63 -8.13 0.67 -4.28
CA TYR A 63 -7.49 -0.55 -3.80
C TYR A 63 -7.82 -1.80 -4.61
N PRO A 64 -9.06 -2.02 -5.07
CA PRO A 64 -9.36 -3.15 -5.96
C PRO A 64 -8.48 -3.19 -7.20
N GLU A 65 -8.17 -2.04 -7.78
CA GLU A 65 -7.27 -1.95 -8.94
C GLU A 65 -5.83 -2.30 -8.57
N VAL A 66 -5.38 -1.86 -7.40
CA VAL A 66 -4.06 -2.23 -6.88
C VAL A 66 -3.96 -3.73 -6.70
N LEU A 67 -4.99 -4.36 -6.15
CA LEU A 67 -5.02 -5.81 -5.96
C LEU A 67 -4.92 -6.57 -7.28
N LYS A 68 -5.62 -6.11 -8.31
CA LYS A 68 -5.52 -6.72 -9.64
C LYS A 68 -4.09 -6.66 -10.18
N THR A 69 -3.44 -5.51 -10.00
CA THR A 69 -2.07 -5.31 -10.44
C THR A 69 -1.09 -6.20 -9.69
N LEU A 70 -1.28 -6.34 -8.38
CA LEU A 70 -0.38 -7.11 -7.52
C LEU A 70 -0.66 -8.62 -7.55
N ALA A 71 -1.78 -9.06 -8.09
CA ALA A 71 -2.20 -10.47 -8.05
C ALA A 71 -1.14 -11.42 -8.60
N ARG A 72 -0.39 -11.00 -9.59
CA ARG A 72 0.64 -11.85 -10.22
C ARG A 72 1.86 -12.12 -9.34
N VAL A 73 2.06 -11.32 -8.29
CA VAL A 73 3.21 -11.45 -7.38
C VAL A 73 2.83 -11.83 -5.96
N LEU A 74 1.54 -11.85 -5.63
CA LEU A 74 1.06 -12.16 -4.29
C LEU A 74 0.47 -13.56 -4.18
N GLU A 75 0.73 -14.20 -3.04
CA GLU A 75 0.01 -15.39 -2.60
C GLU A 75 -1.20 -14.94 -1.78
N GLY A 76 -2.41 -15.23 -2.27
CA GLY A 76 -3.63 -14.88 -1.58
C GLY A 76 -3.90 -13.37 -1.57
N THR A 77 -4.87 -12.99 -0.75
CA THR A 77 -5.29 -11.60 -0.60
C THR A 77 -4.69 -11.00 0.66
N PRO A 78 -4.03 -9.84 0.58
CA PRO A 78 -3.48 -9.21 1.78
C PRO A 78 -4.58 -8.70 2.70
N THR A 79 -4.30 -8.70 4.00
CA THR A 79 -5.14 -8.02 4.98
C THR A 79 -4.77 -6.55 5.04
N VAL A 80 -5.78 -5.70 5.21
CA VAL A 80 -5.59 -4.25 5.34
C VAL A 80 -6.11 -3.81 6.69
N ALA A 81 -5.32 -2.96 7.36
CA ALA A 81 -5.75 -2.30 8.58
C ALA A 81 -5.58 -0.79 8.42
N THR A 82 -6.55 -0.02 8.90
CA THR A 82 -6.52 1.43 8.89
C THR A 82 -6.38 1.93 10.31
N PHE A 83 -5.45 2.86 10.51
CA PHE A 83 -5.14 3.41 11.82
C PHE A 83 -5.24 4.92 11.81
N GLU A 84 -5.65 5.51 12.92
CA GLU A 84 -5.56 6.95 13.14
C GLU A 84 -4.17 7.29 13.68
N THR A 85 -3.63 8.41 13.24
CA THR A 85 -2.32 8.88 13.73
C THR A 85 -2.47 9.45 15.13
N VAL A 86 -1.62 8.99 16.04
CA VAL A 86 -1.55 9.52 17.40
C VAL A 86 -0.40 10.53 17.52
N THR A 87 0.77 10.15 17.01
CA THR A 87 1.95 11.01 16.95
C THR A 87 2.68 10.79 15.64
N SER A 88 3.30 11.82 15.10
CA SER A 88 4.03 11.71 13.84
C SER A 88 5.06 12.82 13.70
N THR A 89 6.17 12.48 13.08
CA THR A 89 7.14 13.46 12.59
C THR A 89 6.86 13.87 11.15
N PHE A 90 5.91 13.21 10.48
CA PHE A 90 5.46 13.59 9.15
C PHE A 90 4.54 14.79 9.23
N HIS A 91 4.56 15.62 8.19
CA HIS A 91 3.91 16.92 8.23
C HIS A 91 2.38 16.87 8.22
N LYS A 92 1.76 15.91 7.57
CA LYS A 92 0.31 15.93 7.31
C LYS A 92 -0.40 14.59 7.40
N ALA A 93 0.06 13.60 8.06
CA ALA A 93 -0.65 12.33 8.04
C ALA A 93 -1.61 12.22 9.22
N ALA A 94 -2.90 12.10 8.95
CA ALA A 94 -3.93 11.85 9.97
C ALA A 94 -4.31 10.38 10.09
N ALA A 95 -4.09 9.57 9.05
CA ALA A 95 -4.42 8.15 9.03
C ALA A 95 -3.42 7.36 8.22
N ALA A 96 -3.29 6.07 8.54
CA ALA A 96 -2.45 5.14 7.81
C ALA A 96 -3.23 3.88 7.46
N ARG A 97 -2.97 3.35 6.25
CA ARG A 97 -3.39 2.02 5.83
C ARG A 97 -2.17 1.12 5.78
N VAL A 98 -2.28 -0.05 6.36
CA VAL A 98 -1.20 -1.04 6.39
C VAL A 98 -1.69 -2.32 5.68
N ALA A 99 -0.96 -2.76 4.70
CA ALA A 99 -1.29 -3.97 3.95
C ALA A 99 -0.10 -4.91 3.80
#